data_6fc3b057fd56f1eb50134f5dea70f4ed
#
_entry.id   6fc3b057fd56f1eb50134f5dea70f4ed
#
_cell.length_a   1.000
_cell.length_b   1.000
_cell.length_c   1.000
_cell.angle_alpha   90.00
_cell.angle_beta   90.00
_cell.angle_gamma   90.00
#
_symmetry.space_group_name_H-M   'P 1'
#
loop_
_entity.id
_entity.type
_entity.pdbx_description
1 polymer ?
#
loop_
_entity_poly.entity_id
_entity_poly.type
_entity_poly.pdbx_seq_one_letter_code
_entity_poly.pdbx_strand_id
1 'polypeptide(L)'
;ITVPELMTVLEFFDVPLERFTNPFIPMATPKFSWRQSDSEIDDLRQFEERASEWIGAYREFGRALGEDRSALRHTLDLTFKSSFEEATAAGSAMARQLELGIAPGKALADVMQQRMGILVLMVDALPGISGAASTLPDLDVALINRREPEGRRNFDLAHELFHLLTWKTMPPKWLDGEAANDAEAKKLKRIEQLADRFAAGLLMPKEAIEALGEPGEDVNEWVKEKAGVLGVSAQALGYELIDAGIICPEYLHNSSRRKLARRATALPPLFSRPFAERLAKAISRGLISVSRAAVLTDLTIEAMGRLFDDHGVVRPSTMGGPMADAA
;
A
#
# COMPACT_ATOMS: atom_id res chain seq x y z
N ILE A 1 -29.61 21.90 16.38
CA ILE A 1 -28.50 22.28 17.25
C ILE A 1 -27.97 23.63 16.80
N THR A 2 -27.79 24.56 17.69
CA THR A 2 -27.23 25.88 17.39
C THR A 2 -25.70 25.82 17.42
N VAL A 3 -25.03 26.82 16.85
CA VAL A 3 -23.53 26.88 16.86
C VAL A 3 -22.97 26.85 18.28
N PRO A 4 -23.54 27.62 19.29
CA PRO A 4 -23.08 27.53 20.66
C PRO A 4 -23.25 26.14 21.29
N GLU A 5 -24.37 25.46 21.05
CA GLU A 5 -24.61 24.11 21.54
C GLU A 5 -23.63 23.11 20.91
N LEU A 6 -23.32 23.26 19.60
CA LEU A 6 -22.31 22.46 18.91
C LEU A 6 -20.95 22.68 19.54
N MET A 7 -20.55 23.94 19.77
CA MET A 7 -19.24 24.25 20.39
C MET A 7 -19.11 23.62 21.77
N THR A 8 -20.17 23.68 22.60
CA THR A 8 -20.19 23.04 23.93
C THR A 8 -20.00 21.52 23.84
N VAL A 9 -20.63 20.87 22.84
CA VAL A 9 -20.49 19.43 22.62
C VAL A 9 -19.06 19.09 22.16
N LEU A 10 -18.52 19.87 21.24
CA LEU A 10 -17.14 19.66 20.73
C LEU A 10 -16.09 19.85 21.83
N GLU A 11 -16.26 20.90 22.67
CA GLU A 11 -15.41 21.15 23.85
C GLU A 11 -15.49 19.99 24.85
N PHE A 12 -16.69 19.47 25.13
CA PHE A 12 -16.88 18.33 26.04
C PHE A 12 -16.16 17.07 25.58
N PHE A 13 -16.10 16.82 24.26
CA PHE A 13 -15.43 15.66 23.67
C PHE A 13 -13.99 15.94 23.22
N ASP A 14 -13.46 17.14 23.51
CA ASP A 14 -12.14 17.59 23.07
C ASP A 14 -11.93 17.42 21.54
N VAL A 15 -12.98 17.75 20.77
CA VAL A 15 -12.97 17.67 19.31
C VAL A 15 -12.85 19.06 18.71
N PRO A 16 -11.78 19.37 17.95
CA PRO A 16 -11.65 20.65 17.27
C PRO A 16 -12.79 20.88 16.25
N LEU A 17 -13.31 22.11 16.16
CA LEU A 17 -14.36 22.46 15.19
C LEU A 17 -13.97 22.11 13.75
N GLU A 18 -12.70 22.28 13.39
CA GLU A 18 -12.16 21.94 12.08
C GLU A 18 -12.37 20.46 11.75
N ARG A 19 -12.18 19.58 12.72
CA ARG A 19 -12.41 18.14 12.54
C ARG A 19 -13.88 17.83 12.26
N PHE A 20 -14.80 18.54 12.90
CA PHE A 20 -16.23 18.38 12.68
C PHE A 20 -16.70 18.97 11.34
N THR A 21 -16.09 20.07 10.90
CA THR A 21 -16.46 20.76 9.64
C THR A 21 -15.69 20.26 8.42
N ASN A 22 -14.67 19.45 8.61
CA ASN A 22 -13.91 18.87 7.51
C ASN A 22 -14.67 17.67 6.89
N PRO A 23 -15.21 17.79 5.65
CA PRO A 23 -16.00 16.73 5.03
C PRO A 23 -15.15 15.49 4.66
N PHE A 24 -13.83 15.59 4.73
CA PHE A 24 -12.91 14.53 4.38
C PHE A 24 -12.50 13.65 5.57
N ILE A 25 -12.86 14.03 6.79
CA ILE A 25 -12.67 13.18 7.95
C ILE A 25 -13.80 12.15 7.98
N PRO A 26 -13.53 10.85 7.80
CA PRO A 26 -14.55 9.82 7.86
C PRO A 26 -15.19 9.81 9.26
N MET A 27 -16.52 9.64 9.35
CA MET A 27 -17.23 9.47 10.64
C MET A 27 -16.72 8.24 11.41
N ALA A 28 -16.28 7.20 10.69
CA ALA A 28 -15.52 6.08 11.26
C ALA A 28 -14.05 6.26 10.88
N THR A 29 -13.20 6.53 11.84
CA THR A 29 -11.74 6.61 11.62
C THR A 29 -11.27 5.28 11.05
N PRO A 30 -10.60 5.26 9.89
CA PRO A 30 -10.00 4.05 9.35
C PRO A 30 -9.06 3.46 10.40
N LYS A 31 -9.18 2.17 10.65
CA LYS A 31 -8.22 1.45 11.49
C LYS A 31 -7.18 0.85 10.57
N PHE A 32 -5.93 1.12 10.86
CA PHE A 32 -4.81 0.65 10.05
C PHE A 32 -4.10 -0.51 10.71
N SER A 33 -3.73 -1.53 9.92
CA SER A 33 -2.71 -2.48 10.31
C SER A 33 -1.35 -1.88 9.93
N TRP A 34 -0.51 -1.57 10.89
CA TRP A 34 0.79 -1.00 10.60
C TRP A 34 1.87 -2.09 10.65
N ARG A 35 2.64 -2.18 9.58
CA ARG A 35 3.92 -2.88 9.60
C ARG A 35 4.98 -1.89 10.05
N GLN A 36 5.25 -1.88 11.37
CA GLN A 36 6.13 -0.89 11.98
C GLN A 36 7.35 -1.53 12.66
N SER A 37 8.46 -0.74 12.69
CA SER A 37 9.58 -0.90 13.59
C SER A 37 9.91 0.48 14.18
N ASP A 38 9.84 0.63 15.49
CA ASP A 38 10.42 1.74 16.27
C ASP A 38 9.92 3.18 15.99
N SER A 39 8.67 3.38 15.52
CA SER A 39 8.10 4.73 15.39
C SER A 39 7.47 5.21 16.69
N GLU A 40 7.57 6.52 17.00
CA GLU A 40 6.88 7.11 18.12
C GLU A 40 5.36 7.12 17.88
N ILE A 41 4.58 6.83 18.93
CA ILE A 41 3.11 6.65 18.82
C ILE A 41 2.42 7.94 18.34
N ASP A 42 2.89 9.12 18.77
CA ASP A 42 2.27 10.40 18.43
C ASP A 42 2.48 10.75 16.94
N ASP A 43 3.66 10.48 16.39
CA ASP A 43 3.95 10.67 14.98
C ASP A 43 3.06 9.76 14.12
N LEU A 44 2.86 8.52 14.58
CA LEU A 44 2.02 7.55 13.87
C LEU A 44 0.55 7.97 13.87
N ARG A 45 0.04 8.53 14.98
CA ARG A 45 -1.34 9.07 15.04
C ARG A 45 -1.54 10.23 14.08
N GLN A 46 -0.59 11.17 14.00
CA GLN A 46 -0.67 12.26 13.02
C GLN A 46 -0.68 11.74 11.58
N PHE A 47 0.12 10.71 11.30
CA PHE A 47 0.13 10.09 9.99
C PHE A 47 -1.20 9.38 9.68
N GLU A 48 -1.80 8.67 10.65
CA GLU A 48 -3.14 8.07 10.51
C GLU A 48 -4.22 9.11 10.22
N GLU A 49 -4.20 10.24 10.91
CA GLU A 49 -5.15 11.33 10.67
C GLU A 49 -5.03 11.84 9.24
N ARG A 50 -3.81 12.08 8.77
CA ARG A 50 -3.55 12.53 7.39
C ARG A 50 -3.97 11.48 6.36
N ALA A 51 -3.62 10.22 6.57
CA ALA A 51 -4.05 9.11 5.72
C ALA A 51 -5.58 8.98 5.67
N SER A 52 -6.23 9.17 6.81
CA SER A 52 -7.70 9.17 6.92
C SER A 52 -8.34 10.30 6.11
N GLU A 53 -7.73 11.49 6.07
CA GLU A 53 -8.19 12.61 5.24
C GLU A 53 -8.07 12.29 3.74
N TRP A 54 -6.96 11.71 3.28
CA TRP A 54 -6.80 11.30 1.87
C TRP A 54 -7.85 10.28 1.45
N ILE A 55 -8.08 9.27 2.30
CA ILE A 55 -9.06 8.22 2.05
C ILE A 55 -10.49 8.79 2.07
N GLY A 56 -10.77 9.64 3.05
CA GLY A 56 -12.06 10.33 3.17
C GLY A 56 -12.36 11.20 1.95
N ALA A 57 -11.38 11.97 1.51
CA ALA A 57 -11.49 12.80 0.31
C ALA A 57 -11.72 11.95 -0.96
N TYR A 58 -10.97 10.87 -1.12
CA TYR A 58 -11.15 9.95 -2.25
C TYR A 58 -12.56 9.37 -2.30
N ARG A 59 -13.11 8.96 -1.16
CA ARG A 59 -14.49 8.45 -1.05
C ARG A 59 -15.52 9.53 -1.34
N GLU A 60 -15.38 10.72 -0.71
CA GLU A 60 -16.33 11.80 -0.89
C GLU A 60 -16.37 12.33 -2.33
N PHE A 61 -15.18 12.46 -2.96
CA PHE A 61 -15.11 12.81 -4.38
C PHE A 61 -15.76 11.72 -5.25
N GLY A 62 -15.51 10.43 -4.96
CA GLY A 62 -16.15 9.33 -5.68
C GLY A 62 -17.66 9.41 -5.63
N ARG A 63 -18.21 9.64 -4.43
CA ARG A 63 -19.65 9.80 -4.20
C ARG A 63 -20.21 11.01 -4.97
N ALA A 64 -19.56 12.17 -4.85
CA ALA A 64 -20.01 13.40 -5.52
C ALA A 64 -19.89 13.32 -7.04
N LEU A 65 -18.96 12.52 -7.57
CA LEU A 65 -18.76 12.28 -9.00
C LEU A 65 -19.64 11.15 -9.57
N GLY A 66 -20.35 10.41 -8.71
CA GLY A 66 -21.11 9.22 -9.12
C GLY A 66 -20.23 8.04 -9.53
N GLU A 67 -19.01 7.99 -9.01
CA GLU A 67 -18.02 6.95 -9.30
C GLU A 67 -17.92 5.88 -8.19
N ASP A 68 -18.88 5.86 -7.27
CA ASP A 68 -18.92 4.86 -6.19
C ASP A 68 -19.18 3.48 -6.79
N ARG A 69 -18.23 2.59 -6.58
CA ARG A 69 -18.38 1.16 -6.89
C ARG A 69 -18.48 0.40 -5.58
N SER A 70 -19.48 -0.46 -5.48
CA SER A 70 -19.51 -1.46 -4.41
C SER A 70 -18.29 -2.36 -4.57
N ALA A 71 -17.41 -2.38 -3.59
CA ALA A 71 -16.22 -3.22 -3.62
C ALA A 71 -16.66 -4.70 -3.59
N LEU A 72 -16.35 -5.45 -4.66
CA LEU A 72 -16.37 -6.89 -4.63
C LEU A 72 -15.18 -7.36 -3.78
N ARG A 73 -15.45 -7.77 -2.55
CA ARG A 73 -14.39 -8.20 -1.65
C ARG A 73 -14.00 -9.64 -1.91
N HIS A 74 -12.74 -9.81 -2.24
CA HIS A 74 -12.11 -11.12 -2.23
C HIS A 74 -11.79 -11.50 -0.78
N THR A 75 -11.91 -12.78 -0.46
CA THR A 75 -11.56 -13.33 0.86
C THR A 75 -10.72 -14.59 0.69
N LEU A 76 -9.86 -14.86 1.65
CA LEU A 76 -9.10 -16.11 1.72
C LEU A 76 -9.60 -16.94 2.91
N ASP A 77 -9.77 -18.22 2.69
CA ASP A 77 -10.14 -19.20 3.73
C ASP A 77 -8.90 -19.66 4.51
N LEU A 78 -8.12 -18.68 5.00
CA LEU A 78 -6.99 -18.92 5.87
C LEU A 78 -7.31 -18.49 7.31
N THR A 79 -6.69 -19.17 8.25
CA THR A 79 -6.78 -18.86 9.67
C THR A 79 -5.38 -18.86 10.29
N PHE A 80 -5.22 -18.35 11.50
CA PHE A 80 -3.94 -18.39 12.21
C PHE A 80 -3.43 -19.82 12.48
N LYS A 81 -4.26 -20.86 12.27
CA LYS A 81 -3.89 -22.28 12.37
C LYS A 81 -3.39 -22.87 11.05
N SER A 82 -3.59 -22.16 9.93
CA SER A 82 -3.13 -22.60 8.63
C SER A 82 -1.61 -22.79 8.61
N SER A 83 -1.15 -23.71 7.77
CA SER A 83 0.29 -23.97 7.61
C SER A 83 0.96 -22.87 6.76
N PHE A 84 2.27 -22.81 6.78
CA PHE A 84 3.02 -21.88 5.93
C PHE A 84 2.92 -22.28 4.46
N GLU A 85 2.86 -23.56 4.17
CA GLU A 85 2.68 -24.13 2.84
C GLU A 85 1.31 -23.73 2.27
N GLU A 86 0.25 -23.78 3.09
CA GLU A 86 -1.09 -23.31 2.71
C GLU A 86 -1.09 -21.82 2.37
N ALA A 87 -0.41 -20.98 3.15
CA ALA A 87 -0.29 -19.56 2.88
C ALA A 87 0.49 -19.26 1.58
N THR A 88 1.63 -19.95 1.36
CA THR A 88 2.40 -19.84 0.12
C THR A 88 1.59 -20.30 -1.09
N ALA A 89 0.89 -21.43 -0.98
CA ALA A 89 0.02 -21.95 -2.04
C ALA A 89 -1.14 -21.00 -2.37
N ALA A 90 -1.74 -20.37 -1.34
CA ALA A 90 -2.78 -19.36 -1.52
C ALA A 90 -2.25 -18.12 -2.27
N GLY A 91 -1.04 -17.66 -1.93
CA GLY A 91 -0.37 -16.58 -2.67
C GLY A 91 -0.16 -16.92 -4.14
N SER A 92 0.39 -18.10 -4.43
CA SER A 92 0.60 -18.58 -5.80
C SER A 92 -0.71 -18.75 -6.57
N ALA A 93 -1.76 -19.25 -5.92
CA ALA A 93 -3.09 -19.37 -6.51
C ALA A 93 -3.68 -17.98 -6.84
N MET A 94 -3.50 -17.01 -5.95
CA MET A 94 -3.93 -15.63 -6.15
C MET A 94 -3.18 -14.98 -7.33
N ALA A 95 -1.87 -15.19 -7.47
CA ALA A 95 -1.09 -14.70 -8.61
C ALA A 95 -1.65 -15.21 -9.95
N ARG A 96 -2.02 -16.50 -10.02
CA ARG A 96 -2.67 -17.08 -11.20
C ARG A 96 -4.06 -16.52 -11.44
N GLN A 97 -4.90 -16.44 -10.39
CA GLN A 97 -6.27 -15.91 -10.49
C GLN A 97 -6.30 -14.46 -10.96
N LEU A 98 -5.34 -13.66 -10.50
CA LEU A 98 -5.19 -12.26 -10.88
C LEU A 98 -4.44 -12.07 -12.21
N GLU A 99 -3.91 -13.15 -12.78
CA GLU A 99 -3.15 -13.13 -14.05
C GLU A 99 -1.95 -12.17 -13.99
N LEU A 100 -1.20 -12.21 -12.87
CA LEU A 100 -0.08 -11.28 -12.65
C LEU A 100 1.13 -11.53 -13.58
N GLY A 101 1.10 -12.63 -14.34
CA GLY A 101 2.17 -12.97 -15.30
C GLY A 101 3.47 -13.41 -14.63
N ILE A 102 4.57 -13.25 -15.37
CA ILE A 102 5.91 -13.69 -14.93
C ILE A 102 6.62 -12.70 -14.01
N ALA A 103 6.09 -11.50 -13.82
CA ALA A 103 6.65 -10.47 -12.95
C ALA A 103 5.56 -9.90 -12.03
N PRO A 104 5.01 -10.71 -11.09
CA PRO A 104 3.86 -10.34 -10.28
C PRO A 104 4.04 -9.02 -9.52
N GLY A 105 5.23 -8.77 -8.99
CA GLY A 105 5.54 -7.56 -8.24
C GLY A 105 5.32 -6.26 -9.03
N LYS A 106 5.51 -6.30 -10.35
CA LYS A 106 5.32 -5.12 -11.22
C LYS A 106 3.87 -4.87 -11.60
N ALA A 107 3.04 -5.92 -11.62
CA ALA A 107 1.64 -5.83 -12.01
C ALA A 107 0.69 -5.64 -10.83
N LEU A 108 1.11 -6.00 -9.61
CA LEU A 108 0.23 -6.15 -8.46
C LEU A 108 -0.56 -4.87 -8.13
N ALA A 109 0.12 -3.72 -8.05
CA ALA A 109 -0.53 -2.46 -7.68
C ALA A 109 -1.65 -2.08 -8.67
N ASP A 110 -1.39 -2.20 -9.96
CA ASP A 110 -2.38 -1.89 -10.99
C ASP A 110 -3.55 -2.86 -10.97
N VAL A 111 -3.29 -4.16 -10.81
CA VAL A 111 -4.33 -5.18 -10.74
C VAL A 111 -5.19 -5.01 -9.48
N MET A 112 -4.60 -4.72 -8.33
CA MET A 112 -5.34 -4.42 -7.10
C MET A 112 -6.30 -3.24 -7.30
N GLN A 113 -5.86 -2.18 -7.98
CA GLN A 113 -6.69 -1.01 -8.25
C GLN A 113 -7.76 -1.27 -9.32
N GLN A 114 -7.41 -1.90 -10.43
CA GLN A 114 -8.29 -2.01 -11.59
C GLN A 114 -9.30 -3.17 -11.47
N ARG A 115 -8.87 -4.31 -10.91
CA ARG A 115 -9.67 -5.54 -10.86
C ARG A 115 -10.29 -5.80 -9.49
N MET A 116 -9.61 -5.41 -8.40
CA MET A 116 -10.12 -5.64 -7.04
C MET A 116 -10.76 -4.38 -6.43
N GLY A 117 -10.57 -3.21 -7.03
CA GLY A 117 -11.10 -1.94 -6.51
C GLY A 117 -10.45 -1.46 -5.22
N ILE A 118 -9.25 -1.97 -4.91
CA ILE A 118 -8.46 -1.58 -3.75
C ILE A 118 -7.73 -0.27 -4.07
N LEU A 119 -7.85 0.73 -3.20
CA LEU A 119 -7.07 1.96 -3.34
C LEU A 119 -5.64 1.72 -2.85
N VAL A 120 -4.68 1.74 -3.74
CA VAL A 120 -3.25 1.68 -3.39
C VAL A 120 -2.68 3.09 -3.40
N LEU A 121 -2.11 3.53 -2.27
CA LEU A 121 -1.49 4.85 -2.15
C LEU A 121 0.01 4.71 -1.86
N MET A 122 0.85 5.20 -2.77
CA MET A 122 2.28 5.37 -2.56
C MET A 122 2.52 6.67 -1.80
N VAL A 123 3.00 6.60 -0.57
CA VAL A 123 3.10 7.76 0.31
C VAL A 123 4.51 7.94 0.87
N ASP A 124 4.86 9.17 1.24
CA ASP A 124 6.07 9.43 2.03
C ASP A 124 5.73 9.15 3.51
N ALA A 125 5.93 7.90 3.92
CA ALA A 125 5.68 7.50 5.30
C ALA A 125 6.85 7.85 6.23
N LEU A 126 6.58 7.81 7.53
CA LEU A 126 7.58 8.01 8.57
C LEU A 126 8.65 6.90 8.54
N PRO A 127 9.87 7.19 9.05
CA PRO A 127 10.88 6.15 9.23
C PRO A 127 10.33 4.98 10.06
N GLY A 128 10.60 3.75 9.65
CA GLY A 128 10.11 2.54 10.32
C GLY A 128 8.71 2.09 9.90
N ILE A 129 7.98 2.86 9.09
CA ILE A 129 6.71 2.43 8.51
C ILE A 129 6.95 1.99 7.06
N SER A 130 6.66 0.74 6.75
CA SER A 130 6.78 0.18 5.39
C SER A 130 5.45 0.19 4.65
N GLY A 131 4.35 -0.15 5.33
CA GLY A 131 3.01 -0.21 4.76
C GLY A 131 1.92 -0.29 5.81
N ALA A 132 0.68 -0.20 5.36
CA ALA A 132 -0.50 -0.41 6.16
C ALA A 132 -1.70 -0.80 5.29
N ALA A 133 -2.58 -1.64 5.83
CA ALA A 133 -3.88 -1.92 5.24
C ALA A 133 -5.01 -1.33 6.08
N SER A 134 -6.10 -0.97 5.43
CA SER A 134 -7.34 -0.56 6.08
C SER A 134 -8.55 -1.00 5.27
N THR A 135 -9.59 -1.46 5.96
CA THR A 135 -10.87 -1.85 5.37
C THR A 135 -11.97 -0.94 5.89
N LEU A 136 -12.64 -0.25 4.99
CA LEU A 136 -13.84 0.54 5.27
C LEU A 136 -15.08 -0.18 4.68
N PRO A 137 -16.30 0.20 5.03
CA PRO A 137 -17.51 -0.48 4.52
C PRO A 137 -17.57 -0.57 2.99
N ASP A 138 -17.06 0.42 2.28
CA ASP A 138 -17.16 0.60 0.83
C ASP A 138 -15.81 0.61 0.09
N LEU A 139 -14.67 0.55 0.81
CA LEU A 139 -13.35 0.68 0.21
C LEU A 139 -12.29 -0.08 1.02
N ASP A 140 -11.47 -0.84 0.34
CA ASP A 140 -10.25 -1.41 0.88
C ASP A 140 -9.04 -0.56 0.42
N VAL A 141 -8.08 -0.34 1.31
CA VAL A 141 -6.94 0.56 1.08
C VAL A 141 -5.64 -0.10 1.50
N ALA A 142 -4.60 0.06 0.68
CA ALA A 142 -3.22 -0.25 1.04
C ALA A 142 -2.36 1.02 0.92
N LEU A 143 -1.68 1.39 1.99
CA LEU A 143 -0.68 2.46 2.02
C LEU A 143 0.70 1.84 1.94
N ILE A 144 1.57 2.31 1.05
CA ILE A 144 2.94 1.79 0.88
C ILE A 144 3.93 2.94 0.92
N ASN A 145 4.98 2.79 1.73
CA ASN A 145 6.07 3.75 1.78
C ASN A 145 6.85 3.73 0.46
N ARG A 146 6.67 4.77 -0.36
CA ARG A 146 7.33 4.86 -1.67
C ARG A 146 8.84 5.02 -1.58
N ARG A 147 9.38 5.40 -0.41
CA ARG A 147 10.83 5.57 -0.19
C ARG A 147 11.56 4.24 0.01
N GLU A 148 10.82 3.16 0.27
CA GLU A 148 11.41 1.83 0.32
C GLU A 148 11.90 1.37 -1.08
N PRO A 149 12.91 0.49 -1.17
CA PRO A 149 13.31 -0.10 -2.43
C PRO A 149 12.17 -0.85 -3.12
N GLU A 150 12.17 -0.90 -4.46
CA GLU A 150 11.09 -1.51 -5.26
C GLU A 150 10.70 -2.91 -4.77
N GLY A 151 11.66 -3.81 -4.61
CA GLY A 151 11.36 -5.17 -4.14
C GLY A 151 10.79 -5.22 -2.73
N ARG A 152 11.09 -4.23 -1.88
CA ARG A 152 10.49 -4.09 -0.56
C ARG A 152 9.06 -3.59 -0.67
N ARG A 153 8.82 -2.53 -1.44
CA ARG A 153 7.47 -1.99 -1.68
C ARG A 153 6.52 -3.05 -2.23
N ASN A 154 6.98 -3.83 -3.20
CA ASN A 154 6.15 -4.89 -3.79
C ASN A 154 5.85 -6.00 -2.77
N PHE A 155 6.83 -6.34 -1.93
CA PHE A 155 6.63 -7.31 -0.87
C PHE A 155 5.64 -6.80 0.18
N ASP A 156 5.79 -5.54 0.62
CA ASP A 156 4.89 -4.93 1.57
C ASP A 156 3.47 -4.81 0.99
N LEU A 157 3.33 -4.46 -0.30
CA LEU A 157 2.02 -4.44 -0.96
C LEU A 157 1.34 -5.82 -0.99
N ALA A 158 2.09 -6.88 -1.28
CA ALA A 158 1.59 -8.26 -1.25
C ALA A 158 1.22 -8.70 0.17
N HIS A 159 1.98 -8.27 1.17
CA HIS A 159 1.72 -8.50 2.58
C HIS A 159 0.43 -7.79 3.02
N GLU A 160 0.26 -6.51 2.68
CA GLU A 160 -0.96 -5.77 3.00
C GLU A 160 -2.20 -6.34 2.28
N LEU A 161 -2.03 -6.87 1.07
CA LEU A 161 -3.10 -7.59 0.39
C LEU A 161 -3.58 -8.80 1.21
N PHE A 162 -2.67 -9.58 1.82
CA PHE A 162 -3.05 -10.67 2.71
C PHE A 162 -3.96 -10.19 3.85
N HIS A 163 -3.60 -9.09 4.51
CA HIS A 163 -4.42 -8.54 5.59
C HIS A 163 -5.80 -8.11 5.10
N LEU A 164 -5.90 -7.48 3.93
CA LEU A 164 -7.20 -7.13 3.33
C LEU A 164 -8.06 -8.38 3.05
N LEU A 165 -7.46 -9.43 2.49
CA LEU A 165 -8.15 -10.67 2.15
C LEU A 165 -8.57 -11.51 3.36
N THR A 166 -7.87 -11.36 4.49
CA THR A 166 -8.11 -12.10 5.73
C THR A 166 -8.66 -11.24 6.87
N TRP A 167 -9.08 -10.02 6.58
CA TRP A 167 -9.50 -9.02 7.57
C TRP A 167 -10.54 -9.52 8.58
N LYS A 168 -11.47 -10.35 8.13
CA LYS A 168 -12.53 -10.90 8.99
C LYS A 168 -12.06 -12.09 9.83
N THR A 169 -11.17 -12.92 9.31
CA THR A 169 -10.70 -14.15 9.95
C THR A 169 -9.49 -13.92 10.83
N MET A 170 -8.64 -13.00 10.43
CA MET A 170 -7.39 -12.63 11.10
C MET A 170 -7.24 -11.11 11.15
N PRO A 171 -8.09 -10.41 11.95
CA PRO A 171 -7.99 -8.95 12.05
C PRO A 171 -6.59 -8.54 12.50
N PRO A 172 -6.01 -7.49 11.88
CA PRO A 172 -4.68 -7.02 12.23
C PRO A 172 -4.64 -6.39 13.62
N LYS A 173 -3.44 -6.22 14.18
CA LYS A 173 -3.24 -5.47 15.41
C LYS A 173 -3.43 -3.98 15.16
N TRP A 174 -4.14 -3.30 16.07
CA TRP A 174 -4.33 -1.86 16.06
C TRP A 174 -3.26 -1.15 16.87
N LEU A 175 -3.02 0.13 16.60
CA LEU A 175 -2.07 0.98 17.33
C LEU A 175 -2.27 0.98 18.86
N ASP A 176 -3.51 1.06 19.30
CA ASP A 176 -3.85 1.15 20.72
C ASP A 176 -3.95 -0.22 21.41
N GLY A 177 -3.64 -1.29 20.69
CA GLY A 177 -3.74 -2.66 21.19
C GLY A 177 -2.38 -3.24 21.56
N GLU A 178 -1.97 -3.18 22.84
CA GLU A 178 -0.98 -4.12 23.32
C GLU A 178 -1.57 -5.52 23.31
N ALA A 179 -0.73 -6.54 23.00
CA ALA A 179 -1.17 -7.92 23.18
C ALA A 179 -1.54 -8.14 24.64
N ALA A 180 -2.77 -8.54 24.92
CA ALA A 180 -3.28 -8.68 26.27
C ALA A 180 -2.52 -9.77 27.08
N ASN A 181 -1.84 -10.68 26.36
CA ASN A 181 -1.03 -11.76 26.93
C ASN A 181 -0.10 -12.41 25.89
N ASP A 182 0.81 -13.27 26.35
CA ASP A 182 1.78 -13.99 25.51
C ASP A 182 1.13 -14.86 24.41
N ALA A 183 -0.06 -15.39 24.63
CA ALA A 183 -0.76 -16.22 23.65
C ALA A 183 -1.25 -15.37 22.47
N GLU A 184 -1.76 -14.17 22.75
CA GLU A 184 -2.17 -13.22 21.73
C GLU A 184 -0.95 -12.70 20.94
N ALA A 185 0.15 -12.37 21.61
CA ALA A 185 1.40 -11.97 20.96
C ALA A 185 1.91 -13.06 19.99
N LYS A 186 1.86 -14.33 20.40
CA LYS A 186 2.22 -15.46 19.54
C LYS A 186 1.28 -15.61 18.34
N LYS A 187 -0.03 -15.39 18.55
CA LYS A 187 -1.04 -15.43 17.48
C LYS A 187 -0.79 -14.33 16.46
N LEU A 188 -0.58 -13.09 16.89
CA LEU A 188 -0.28 -11.96 16.01
C LEU A 188 1.00 -12.21 15.21
N LYS A 189 2.08 -12.64 15.88
CA LYS A 189 3.33 -13.01 15.20
C LYS A 189 3.11 -14.09 14.12
N ARG A 190 2.24 -15.07 14.41
CA ARG A 190 1.90 -16.13 13.45
C ARG A 190 1.17 -15.58 12.23
N ILE A 191 0.24 -14.62 12.42
CA ILE A 191 -0.48 -13.97 11.33
C ILE A 191 0.50 -13.22 10.41
N GLU A 192 1.45 -12.46 10.98
CA GLU A 192 2.49 -11.78 10.21
C GLU A 192 3.35 -12.76 9.39
N GLN A 193 3.72 -13.90 10.00
CA GLN A 193 4.46 -14.94 9.28
C GLN A 193 3.66 -15.57 8.14
N LEU A 194 2.34 -15.74 8.30
CA LEU A 194 1.46 -16.20 7.21
C LEU A 194 1.36 -15.18 6.09
N ALA A 195 1.28 -13.89 6.44
CA ALA A 195 1.28 -12.79 5.47
C ALA A 195 2.60 -12.75 4.67
N ASP A 196 3.75 -12.93 5.33
CA ASP A 196 5.06 -13.01 4.67
C ASP A 196 5.12 -14.21 3.70
N ARG A 197 4.60 -15.38 4.10
CA ARG A 197 4.57 -16.57 3.25
C ARG A 197 3.62 -16.44 2.06
N PHE A 198 2.47 -15.83 2.28
CA PHE A 198 1.54 -15.48 1.20
C PHE A 198 2.19 -14.51 0.21
N ALA A 199 2.83 -13.45 0.70
CA ALA A 199 3.52 -12.47 -0.14
C ALA A 199 4.63 -13.10 -0.98
N ALA A 200 5.44 -13.98 -0.39
CA ALA A 200 6.47 -14.73 -1.13
C ALA A 200 5.86 -15.60 -2.24
N GLY A 201 4.81 -16.39 -1.92
CA GLY A 201 4.13 -17.22 -2.90
C GLY A 201 3.43 -16.44 -4.02
N LEU A 202 2.89 -15.25 -3.72
CA LEU A 202 2.25 -14.38 -4.70
C LEU A 202 3.26 -13.74 -5.64
N LEU A 203 4.38 -13.27 -5.12
CA LEU A 203 5.39 -12.55 -5.90
C LEU A 203 6.33 -13.49 -6.67
N MET A 204 6.54 -14.68 -6.14
CA MET A 204 7.46 -15.67 -6.69
C MET A 204 6.76 -17.04 -6.85
N PRO A 205 5.62 -17.11 -7.58
CA PRO A 205 4.97 -18.39 -7.83
C PRO A 205 5.92 -19.31 -8.61
N LYS A 206 5.71 -20.62 -8.47
CA LYS A 206 6.59 -21.64 -9.05
C LYS A 206 6.86 -21.42 -10.53
N GLU A 207 5.83 -21.06 -11.27
CA GLU A 207 5.91 -20.79 -12.72
C GLU A 207 6.84 -19.59 -13.04
N ALA A 208 6.84 -18.57 -12.18
CA ALA A 208 7.74 -17.42 -12.34
C ALA A 208 9.20 -17.81 -12.02
N ILE A 209 9.42 -18.65 -11.01
CA ILE A 209 10.75 -19.17 -10.66
C ILE A 209 11.28 -20.07 -11.79
N GLU A 210 10.48 -21.00 -12.32
CA GLU A 210 10.86 -21.89 -13.43
C GLU A 210 11.19 -21.10 -14.71
N ALA A 211 10.53 -19.99 -14.95
CA ALA A 211 10.79 -19.10 -16.10
C ALA A 211 12.12 -18.34 -16.02
N LEU A 212 12.81 -18.31 -14.86
CA LEU A 212 14.09 -17.61 -14.72
C LEU A 212 15.24 -18.29 -15.46
N GLY A 213 15.10 -19.58 -15.76
CA GLY A 213 16.16 -20.40 -16.35
C GLY A 213 17.22 -20.80 -15.32
N GLU A 214 18.33 -21.35 -15.82
CA GLU A 214 19.41 -21.81 -14.96
C GLU A 214 20.37 -20.68 -14.54
N PRO A 215 21.00 -20.80 -13.34
CA PRO A 215 21.99 -19.84 -12.88
C PRO A 215 23.17 -19.76 -13.84
N GLY A 216 23.65 -18.53 -14.12
CA GLY A 216 24.88 -18.30 -14.84
C GLY A 216 26.13 -18.55 -13.99
N GLU A 217 27.32 -18.32 -14.56
CA GLU A 217 28.61 -18.50 -13.86
C GLU A 217 28.72 -17.62 -12.60
N ASP A 218 28.27 -16.36 -12.66
CA ASP A 218 28.11 -15.49 -11.47
C ASP A 218 26.68 -15.55 -10.95
N VAL A 219 26.43 -16.46 -10.02
CA VAL A 219 25.13 -16.65 -9.36
C VAL A 219 24.64 -15.37 -8.68
N ASN A 220 25.55 -14.56 -8.10
CA ASN A 220 25.16 -13.32 -7.41
C ASN A 220 24.60 -12.29 -8.38
N GLU A 221 25.24 -12.10 -9.53
CA GLU A 221 24.77 -11.15 -10.53
C GLU A 221 23.48 -11.65 -11.19
N TRP A 222 23.41 -12.96 -11.48
CA TRP A 222 22.21 -13.58 -12.01
C TRP A 222 21.00 -13.40 -11.06
N VAL A 223 21.15 -13.65 -9.74
CA VAL A 223 20.06 -13.46 -8.77
C VAL A 223 19.65 -11.99 -8.72
N LYS A 224 20.57 -11.02 -8.77
CA LYS A 224 20.22 -9.59 -8.80
C LYS A 224 19.45 -9.20 -10.05
N GLU A 225 19.86 -9.68 -11.21
CA GLU A 225 19.17 -9.45 -12.47
C GLU A 225 17.76 -9.99 -12.41
N LYS A 226 17.61 -11.27 -12.03
CA LYS A 226 16.31 -11.93 -11.95
C LYS A 226 15.39 -11.35 -10.88
N ALA A 227 15.94 -10.93 -9.75
CA ALA A 227 15.18 -10.18 -8.74
C ALA A 227 14.62 -8.86 -9.30
N GLY A 228 15.41 -8.14 -10.09
CA GLY A 228 14.95 -6.95 -10.81
C GLY A 228 13.87 -7.23 -11.85
N VAL A 229 13.93 -8.37 -12.52
CA VAL A 229 12.87 -8.82 -13.46
C VAL A 229 11.57 -9.07 -12.71
N LEU A 230 11.61 -9.82 -11.60
CA LEU A 230 10.44 -10.15 -10.79
C LEU A 230 9.91 -8.96 -9.96
N GLY A 231 10.72 -7.92 -9.77
CA GLY A 231 10.39 -6.81 -8.88
C GLY A 231 10.45 -7.19 -7.41
N VAL A 232 11.36 -8.07 -7.01
CA VAL A 232 11.58 -8.53 -5.63
C VAL A 232 12.99 -8.18 -5.15
N SER A 233 13.29 -8.37 -3.86
CA SER A 233 14.66 -8.22 -3.38
C SER A 233 15.50 -9.43 -3.76
N ALA A 234 16.81 -9.22 -4.07
CA ALA A 234 17.73 -10.31 -4.34
C ALA A 234 17.85 -11.29 -3.17
N GLN A 235 17.66 -10.80 -1.94
CA GLN A 235 17.66 -11.64 -0.74
C GLN A 235 16.41 -12.55 -0.69
N ALA A 236 15.21 -11.99 -0.97
CA ALA A 236 13.98 -12.78 -1.00
C ALA A 236 14.04 -13.85 -2.09
N LEU A 237 14.46 -13.48 -3.30
CA LEU A 237 14.64 -14.44 -4.39
C LEU A 237 15.68 -15.51 -4.04
N GLY A 238 16.80 -15.13 -3.38
CA GLY A 238 17.81 -16.08 -2.93
C GLY A 238 17.26 -17.16 -2.01
N TYR A 239 16.38 -16.80 -1.05
CA TYR A 239 15.72 -17.78 -0.18
C TYR A 239 14.83 -18.74 -0.98
N GLU A 240 13.99 -18.23 -1.89
CA GLU A 240 13.12 -19.07 -2.71
C GLU A 240 13.89 -20.01 -3.64
N LEU A 241 15.00 -19.55 -4.22
CA LEU A 241 15.86 -20.36 -5.08
C LEU A 241 16.60 -21.47 -4.32
N ILE A 242 16.95 -21.23 -3.04
CA ILE A 242 17.52 -22.26 -2.15
C ILE A 242 16.45 -23.26 -1.79
N ASP A 243 15.27 -22.83 -1.39
CA ASP A 243 14.15 -23.71 -1.07
C ASP A 243 13.72 -24.57 -2.27
N ALA A 244 13.84 -24.03 -3.48
CA ALA A 244 13.61 -24.74 -4.75
C ALA A 244 14.78 -25.66 -5.17
N GLY A 245 15.92 -25.63 -4.47
CA GLY A 245 17.12 -26.42 -4.78
C GLY A 245 17.88 -25.97 -6.04
N ILE A 246 17.65 -24.72 -6.50
CA ILE A 246 18.28 -24.16 -7.71
C ILE A 246 19.66 -23.60 -7.41
N ILE A 247 19.86 -23.03 -6.22
CA ILE A 247 21.16 -22.51 -5.75
C ILE A 247 21.51 -23.06 -4.36
N CYS A 248 22.81 -23.07 -4.04
CA CYS A 248 23.29 -23.58 -2.75
C CYS A 248 23.11 -22.56 -1.62
N PRO A 249 22.90 -23.03 -0.33
CA PRO A 249 22.77 -22.16 0.84
C PRO A 249 23.93 -21.20 1.10
N GLU A 250 25.14 -21.53 0.65
CA GLU A 250 26.34 -20.69 0.76
C GLU A 250 26.19 -19.32 0.08
N TYR A 251 25.25 -19.20 -0.86
CA TYR A 251 24.90 -17.93 -1.49
C TYR A 251 24.54 -16.84 -0.45
N LEU A 252 23.70 -17.17 0.52
CA LEU A 252 23.24 -16.20 1.54
C LEU A 252 24.38 -15.73 2.46
N HIS A 253 25.33 -16.61 2.79
CA HIS A 253 26.50 -16.27 3.60
C HIS A 253 27.43 -15.28 2.90
N ASN A 254 27.58 -15.41 1.59
CA ASN A 254 28.42 -14.53 0.78
C ASN A 254 27.73 -13.20 0.45
N SER A 255 26.41 -13.20 0.28
CA SER A 255 25.62 -12.00 -0.04
C SER A 255 25.48 -11.06 1.16
N SER A 256 25.44 -11.58 2.39
CA SER A 256 25.36 -10.78 3.63
C SER A 256 26.64 -9.97 3.90
N ARG A 257 27.79 -10.40 3.41
CA ARG A 257 29.08 -9.70 3.56
C ARG A 257 29.33 -8.62 2.49
N ARG A 258 28.72 -8.74 1.33
CA ARG A 258 28.70 -7.68 0.31
C ARG A 258 27.41 -6.89 0.51
N LYS A 259 27.50 -5.65 1.01
CA LYS A 259 26.40 -4.69 0.90
C LYS A 259 26.03 -4.64 -0.58
N LEU A 260 24.98 -5.37 -0.95
CA LEU A 260 24.42 -5.37 -2.30
C LEU A 260 24.15 -3.91 -2.65
N ALA A 261 24.94 -3.34 -3.56
CA ALA A 261 24.76 -1.97 -3.99
C ALA A 261 23.31 -1.82 -4.47
N ARG A 262 22.51 -1.08 -3.69
CA ARG A 262 21.13 -0.80 -4.04
C ARG A 262 21.16 -0.02 -5.35
N ARG A 263 20.64 -0.58 -6.42
CA ARG A 263 20.28 0.23 -7.59
C ARG A 263 19.29 1.26 -7.11
N ALA A 264 19.60 2.54 -7.24
CA ALA A 264 18.66 3.62 -7.00
C ALA A 264 17.56 3.50 -8.07
N THR A 265 16.47 2.85 -7.74
CA THR A 265 15.25 2.91 -8.55
C THR A 265 14.61 4.27 -8.34
N ALA A 266 14.12 4.89 -9.40
CA ALA A 266 13.35 6.11 -9.28
C ALA A 266 12.18 5.90 -8.31
N LEU A 267 11.90 6.92 -7.48
CA LEU A 267 10.74 6.87 -6.60
C LEU A 267 9.47 6.82 -7.46
N PRO A 268 8.51 5.94 -7.13
CA PRO A 268 7.21 5.99 -7.79
C PRO A 268 6.53 7.33 -7.51
N PRO A 269 5.63 7.79 -8.38
CA PRO A 269 4.81 8.96 -8.12
C PRO A 269 4.10 8.88 -6.77
N LEU A 270 3.88 10.03 -6.14
CA LEU A 270 3.11 10.13 -4.90
C LEU A 270 1.65 9.73 -5.15
N PHE A 271 1.00 9.11 -4.19
CA PHE A 271 -0.36 8.57 -4.27
C PHE A 271 -0.51 7.49 -5.36
N SER A 272 -1.60 7.54 -6.13
CA SER A 272 -1.85 6.65 -7.24
C SER A 272 -2.59 7.38 -8.37
N ARG A 273 -2.56 6.81 -9.56
CA ARG A 273 -3.28 7.38 -10.70
C ARG A 273 -4.79 7.53 -10.44
N PRO A 274 -5.51 6.54 -9.88
CA PRO A 274 -6.94 6.71 -9.54
C PRO A 274 -7.19 7.84 -8.56
N PHE A 275 -6.30 8.05 -7.57
CA PHE A 275 -6.39 9.17 -6.64
C PHE A 275 -6.19 10.50 -7.36
N ALA A 276 -5.15 10.63 -8.16
CA ALA A 276 -4.84 11.83 -8.95
C ALA A 276 -5.96 12.18 -9.93
N GLU A 277 -6.51 11.19 -10.66
CA GLU A 277 -7.63 11.39 -11.58
C GLU A 277 -8.87 11.90 -10.85
N ARG A 278 -9.21 11.32 -9.72
CA ARG A 278 -10.38 11.71 -8.92
C ARG A 278 -10.21 13.11 -8.33
N LEU A 279 -9.01 13.43 -7.82
CA LEU A 279 -8.69 14.77 -7.34
C LEU A 279 -8.77 15.82 -8.44
N ALA A 280 -8.21 15.56 -9.63
CA ALA A 280 -8.29 16.47 -10.77
C ALA A 280 -9.74 16.72 -11.22
N LYS A 281 -10.56 15.67 -11.27
CA LYS A 281 -12.00 15.78 -11.56
C LYS A 281 -12.73 16.60 -10.50
N ALA A 282 -12.41 16.38 -9.21
CA ALA A 282 -13.01 17.10 -8.09
C ALA A 282 -12.70 18.62 -8.17
N ILE A 283 -11.46 18.97 -8.47
CA ILE A 283 -11.05 20.36 -8.70
C ILE A 283 -11.80 20.95 -9.93
N SER A 284 -11.80 20.23 -11.05
CA SER A 284 -12.45 20.69 -12.29
C SER A 284 -13.96 20.89 -12.14
N ARG A 285 -14.61 20.12 -11.26
CA ARG A 285 -16.05 20.24 -10.94
C ARG A 285 -16.35 21.23 -9.82
N GLY A 286 -15.32 21.87 -9.24
CA GLY A 286 -15.49 22.82 -8.13
C GLY A 286 -15.89 22.16 -6.79
N LEU A 287 -15.72 20.85 -6.64
CA LEU A 287 -15.98 20.14 -5.38
C LEU A 287 -14.93 20.51 -4.32
N ILE A 288 -13.73 20.85 -4.74
CA ILE A 288 -12.65 21.34 -3.90
C ILE A 288 -11.89 22.44 -4.65
N SER A 289 -11.47 23.52 -3.95
CA SER A 289 -10.60 24.53 -4.54
C SER A 289 -9.17 24.02 -4.66
N VAL A 290 -8.40 24.59 -5.60
CA VAL A 290 -6.96 24.26 -5.79
C VAL A 290 -6.18 24.43 -4.50
N SER A 291 -6.41 25.54 -3.77
CA SER A 291 -5.71 25.80 -2.49
C SER A 291 -6.05 24.76 -1.42
N ARG A 292 -7.31 24.35 -1.30
CA ARG A 292 -7.72 23.33 -0.33
C ARG A 292 -7.21 21.93 -0.73
N ALA A 293 -7.15 21.64 -2.02
CA ALA A 293 -6.55 20.40 -2.53
C ALA A 293 -5.03 20.34 -2.23
N ALA A 294 -4.34 21.47 -2.32
CA ALA A 294 -2.93 21.58 -1.93
C ALA A 294 -2.71 21.30 -0.44
N VAL A 295 -3.56 21.87 0.42
CA VAL A 295 -3.54 21.58 1.89
C VAL A 295 -3.85 20.11 2.16
N LEU A 296 -4.90 19.55 1.54
CA LEU A 296 -5.28 18.14 1.70
C LEU A 296 -4.13 17.18 1.35
N THR A 297 -3.41 17.47 0.27
CA THR A 297 -2.31 16.61 -0.20
C THR A 297 -0.96 16.93 0.42
N ASP A 298 -0.88 17.98 1.24
CA ASP A 298 0.38 18.53 1.79
C ASP A 298 1.39 18.87 0.67
N LEU A 299 0.88 19.42 -0.42
CA LEU A 299 1.66 19.80 -1.58
C LEU A 299 1.52 21.30 -1.89
N THR A 300 2.55 21.90 -2.46
CA THR A 300 2.37 23.19 -3.13
C THR A 300 1.52 23.00 -4.41
N ILE A 301 0.91 24.07 -4.90
CA ILE A 301 0.12 24.02 -6.15
C ILE A 301 0.99 23.51 -7.31
N GLU A 302 2.25 23.93 -7.35
CA GLU A 302 3.20 23.47 -8.37
C GLU A 302 3.54 21.97 -8.23
N ALA A 303 3.78 21.48 -7.00
CA ALA A 303 4.02 20.06 -6.74
C ALA A 303 2.78 19.21 -7.06
N MET A 304 1.56 19.73 -6.83
CA MET A 304 0.32 19.06 -7.23
C MET A 304 0.17 19.04 -8.76
N GLY A 305 0.64 20.06 -9.48
CA GLY A 305 0.76 20.02 -10.94
C GLY A 305 1.68 18.89 -11.41
N ARG A 306 2.85 18.74 -10.79
CA ARG A 306 3.76 17.61 -11.07
C ARG A 306 3.13 16.25 -10.75
N LEU A 307 2.37 16.14 -9.66
CA LEU A 307 1.63 14.91 -9.34
C LEU A 307 0.71 14.47 -10.50
N PHE A 308 -0.03 15.40 -11.09
CA PHE A 308 -0.89 15.08 -12.24
C PHE A 308 -0.08 14.65 -13.47
N ASP A 309 1.02 15.34 -13.77
CA ASP A 309 1.90 14.99 -14.89
C ASP A 309 2.53 13.60 -14.71
N ASP A 310 3.05 13.30 -13.51
CA ASP A 310 3.68 12.03 -13.18
C ASP A 310 2.72 10.84 -13.34
N HIS A 311 1.42 11.06 -13.15
CA HIS A 311 0.38 10.07 -13.39
C HIS A 311 -0.25 10.13 -14.79
N GLY A 312 0.19 11.06 -15.67
CA GLY A 312 -0.42 11.28 -16.98
C GLY A 312 -1.86 11.76 -16.89
N VAL A 313 -2.19 12.53 -15.86
CA VAL A 313 -3.52 13.11 -15.62
C VAL A 313 -3.54 14.55 -16.10
N VAL A 314 -4.58 14.91 -16.85
CA VAL A 314 -4.76 16.28 -17.33
C VAL A 314 -4.96 17.23 -16.15
N ARG A 315 -4.14 18.27 -16.07
CA ARG A 315 -4.26 19.29 -15.03
C ARG A 315 -5.60 20.04 -15.15
N PRO A 316 -6.28 20.31 -14.03
CA PRO A 316 -7.45 21.19 -14.02
C PRO A 316 -7.12 22.58 -14.60
N SER A 317 -7.97 23.12 -15.46
CA SER A 317 -7.77 24.44 -16.10
C SER A 317 -7.60 25.58 -15.10
N THR A 318 -8.19 25.43 -13.89
CA THR A 318 -8.10 26.40 -12.79
C THR A 318 -6.70 26.46 -12.15
N MET A 319 -5.79 25.53 -12.46
CA MET A 319 -4.42 25.53 -11.96
C MET A 319 -3.43 26.32 -12.82
N GLY A 320 -3.85 26.92 -13.95
CA GLY A 320 -2.98 27.60 -14.88
C GLY A 320 -1.94 26.62 -15.45
N GLY A 321 -2.31 25.92 -16.50
CA GLY A 321 -1.35 25.14 -17.30
C GLY A 321 -0.53 26.04 -18.20
N PRO A 322 0.62 25.60 -18.76
CA PRO A 322 1.19 26.24 -19.91
C PRO A 322 0.08 26.26 -20.96
N MET A 323 -0.26 27.46 -21.46
CA MET A 323 -1.14 27.59 -22.62
C MET A 323 -0.52 26.71 -23.71
N ALA A 324 -1.24 25.65 -24.12
CA ALA A 324 -0.88 24.98 -25.35
C ALA A 324 -0.82 26.11 -26.44
N ASP A 325 0.38 26.33 -26.95
CA ASP A 325 0.56 27.25 -28.07
C ASP A 325 -0.45 26.86 -29.15
N ALA A 326 -1.41 27.74 -29.36
CA ALA A 326 -2.32 27.67 -30.49
C ALA A 326 -1.45 27.87 -31.73
N ALA A 327 -1.17 26.81 -32.45
CA ALA A 327 -0.64 26.81 -33.80
C ALA A 327 -1.69 26.26 -34.75
#